data_8a6c9179962b6c90c953b52898144525
#
_entry.id   8a6c9179962b6c90c953b52898144525
#
_cell.length_a   1.000
_cell.length_b   1.000
_cell.length_c   1.000
_cell.angle_alpha   90.00
_cell.angle_beta   90.00
_cell.angle_gamma   90.00
#
_symmetry.space_group_name_H-M   'P 1'
#
loop_
_entity.id
_entity.type
_entity.pdbx_description
1 polymer ?
#
loop_
_entity_poly.entity_id
_entity_poly.type
_entity_poly.pdbx_seq_one_letter_code
_entity_poly.pdbx_strand_id
1 'polypeptide(L)'
;MSIVPGVAPPRRILLIVNTKARRGAEAAEMVRGRLAAAGVEVVPAATEKPEDIETAIRTAAGKVDAVLLGGGDGTISHAGLALMETGLPLGVLPLGTANDLARTLGLPEAPEAALDVILAGRRRKIDLGSVNGKPFFNVASLGLSSDLARELSSGLKKRWGRLGYAMAALRALWKAERFSAWITEGETTTRTKTLQIAVGNGVFYGGGTRVAADAAIDDGHLDLYSLETGDVLKLALMLRTFRSGEHGAWHEVHTARGTEFEIRTRRPKPVNADGELITETPVAVKVHREAVTVYVPGDGTKPENGTSGGT
;
A
#
# COMPACT_ATOMS: atom_id res chain seq x y z
N MET A 1 -13.17 8.52 -12.87
CA MET A 1 -13.77 7.82 -11.69
C MET A 1 -14.81 6.84 -12.22
N SER A 2 -14.40 5.57 -12.44
CA SER A 2 -15.25 4.55 -13.05
C SER A 2 -15.87 3.67 -11.95
N ILE A 3 -17.02 4.11 -11.42
CA ILE A 3 -17.84 3.26 -10.53
C ILE A 3 -18.56 2.26 -11.43
N VAL A 4 -18.40 0.96 -11.15
CA VAL A 4 -19.21 -0.09 -11.78
C VAL A 4 -20.54 -0.16 -11.04
N PRO A 5 -21.68 0.24 -11.65
CA PRO A 5 -22.96 0.28 -10.97
C PRO A 5 -23.46 -1.12 -10.64
N GLY A 6 -23.99 -1.27 -9.40
CA GLY A 6 -24.94 -2.29 -8.97
C GLY A 6 -24.68 -3.73 -9.42
N VAL A 7 -23.49 -4.28 -9.15
CA VAL A 7 -23.26 -5.71 -9.36
C VAL A 7 -23.84 -6.47 -8.16
N ALA A 8 -24.54 -7.58 -8.42
CA ALA A 8 -25.04 -8.45 -7.35
C ALA A 8 -23.89 -8.85 -6.39
N PRO A 9 -24.19 -9.07 -5.10
CA PRO A 9 -23.19 -9.55 -4.16
C PRO A 9 -22.55 -10.84 -4.68
N PRO A 10 -21.29 -11.11 -4.36
CA PRO A 10 -20.61 -12.33 -4.78
C PRO A 10 -21.31 -13.57 -4.20
N ARG A 11 -21.43 -14.63 -4.98
CA ARG A 11 -22.02 -15.90 -4.55
C ARG A 11 -20.99 -16.87 -4.00
N ARG A 12 -19.74 -16.79 -4.51
CA ARG A 12 -18.60 -17.63 -4.10
C ARG A 12 -17.37 -16.76 -3.89
N ILE A 13 -16.77 -16.86 -2.72
CA ILE A 13 -15.61 -16.05 -2.33
C ILE A 13 -14.43 -16.96 -1.96
N LEU A 14 -13.25 -16.67 -2.53
CA LEU A 14 -11.99 -17.17 -2.00
C LEU A 14 -11.65 -16.37 -0.74
N LEU A 15 -11.70 -16.98 0.43
CA LEU A 15 -11.36 -16.33 1.70
C LEU A 15 -9.94 -16.66 2.12
N ILE A 16 -9.09 -15.65 2.19
CA ILE A 16 -7.72 -15.73 2.69
C ILE A 16 -7.59 -14.78 3.88
N VAL A 17 -7.33 -15.30 5.07
CA VAL A 17 -7.13 -14.49 6.28
C VAL A 17 -5.81 -14.85 6.94
N ASN A 18 -5.00 -13.85 7.20
CA ASN A 18 -3.77 -14.02 7.97
C ASN A 18 -4.11 -14.25 9.46
N THR A 19 -4.22 -15.52 9.84
CA THR A 19 -4.56 -15.93 11.21
C THR A 19 -3.47 -15.61 12.24
N LYS A 20 -2.25 -15.27 11.79
CA LYS A 20 -1.16 -14.80 12.65
C LYS A 20 -1.31 -13.31 13.02
N ALA A 21 -2.19 -12.56 12.34
CA ALA A 21 -2.56 -11.21 12.73
C ALA A 21 -3.28 -11.24 14.09
N ARG A 22 -3.11 -10.19 14.90
CA ARG A 22 -3.60 -10.11 16.29
C ARG A 22 -5.09 -10.46 16.48
N ARG A 23 -5.94 -10.22 15.47
CA ARG A 23 -7.39 -10.52 15.45
C ARG A 23 -7.77 -11.45 14.30
N GLY A 24 -6.78 -12.10 13.68
CA GLY A 24 -6.99 -12.82 12.43
C GLY A 24 -7.92 -14.04 12.56
N ALA A 25 -7.73 -14.87 13.61
CA ALA A 25 -8.54 -16.08 13.80
C ALA A 25 -10.01 -15.74 14.13
N GLU A 26 -10.23 -14.79 15.04
CA GLU A 26 -11.56 -14.31 15.42
C GLU A 26 -12.30 -13.67 14.22
N ALA A 27 -11.59 -12.82 13.46
CA ALA A 27 -12.14 -12.22 12.25
C ALA A 27 -12.49 -13.27 11.19
N ALA A 28 -11.66 -14.30 11.01
CA ALA A 28 -11.94 -15.37 10.05
C ALA A 28 -13.22 -16.14 10.39
N GLU A 29 -13.46 -16.43 11.66
CA GLU A 29 -14.65 -17.11 12.13
C GLU A 29 -15.90 -16.24 11.95
N MET A 30 -15.84 -14.99 12.40
CA MET A 30 -16.91 -14.01 12.22
C MET A 30 -17.28 -13.85 10.73
N VAL A 31 -16.29 -13.68 9.86
CA VAL A 31 -16.48 -13.50 8.42
C VAL A 31 -17.17 -14.73 7.81
N ARG A 32 -16.70 -15.95 8.12
CA ARG A 32 -17.33 -17.18 7.62
C ARG A 32 -18.80 -17.28 8.04
N GLY A 33 -19.11 -16.99 9.31
CA GLY A 33 -20.47 -17.01 9.82
C GLY A 33 -21.38 -16.02 9.11
N ARG A 34 -20.93 -14.80 8.89
CA ARG A 34 -21.70 -13.77 8.19
C ARG A 34 -21.87 -14.03 6.69
N LEU A 35 -20.84 -14.54 6.02
CA LEU A 35 -20.94 -14.95 4.61
C LEU A 35 -21.94 -16.10 4.44
N ALA A 36 -21.89 -17.11 5.32
CA ALA A 36 -22.85 -18.21 5.31
C ALA A 36 -24.29 -17.72 5.54
N ALA A 37 -24.51 -16.80 6.50
CA ALA A 37 -25.81 -16.19 6.75
C ALA A 37 -26.33 -15.37 5.56
N ALA A 38 -25.42 -14.78 4.76
CA ALA A 38 -25.75 -14.08 3.53
C ALA A 38 -25.90 -15.00 2.30
N GLY A 39 -25.80 -16.32 2.46
CA GLY A 39 -25.88 -17.29 1.36
C GLY A 39 -24.66 -17.31 0.44
N VAL A 40 -23.51 -16.81 0.89
CA VAL A 40 -22.26 -16.78 0.14
C VAL A 40 -21.41 -18.00 0.46
N GLU A 41 -21.06 -18.76 -0.57
CA GLU A 41 -20.17 -19.92 -0.44
C GLU A 41 -18.73 -19.47 -0.23
N VAL A 42 -18.08 -19.99 0.81
CA VAL A 42 -16.67 -19.71 1.10
C VAL A 42 -15.81 -20.85 0.59
N VAL A 43 -14.92 -20.53 -0.33
CA VAL A 43 -13.86 -21.43 -0.78
C VAL A 43 -12.63 -21.19 0.09
N PRO A 44 -12.19 -22.15 0.92
CA PRO A 44 -11.02 -21.98 1.76
C PRO A 44 -9.75 -22.00 0.90
N ALA A 45 -8.80 -21.11 1.23
CA ALA A 45 -7.47 -21.15 0.67
C ALA A 45 -6.51 -21.82 1.64
N ALA A 46 -5.69 -22.75 1.15
CA ALA A 46 -4.55 -23.26 1.89
C ALA A 46 -3.37 -22.29 1.71
N THR A 47 -3.24 -21.34 2.62
CA THR A 47 -2.13 -20.38 2.61
C THR A 47 -1.40 -20.45 3.94
N GLU A 48 -0.21 -21.01 3.94
CA GLU A 48 0.69 -21.06 5.11
C GLU A 48 1.66 -19.87 5.12
N LYS A 49 2.01 -19.40 3.95
CA LYS A 49 2.97 -18.30 3.70
C LYS A 49 2.37 -17.24 2.80
N PRO A 50 2.84 -16.00 2.87
CA PRO A 50 2.37 -14.93 1.99
C PRO A 50 2.48 -15.24 0.49
N GLU A 51 3.54 -15.96 0.09
CA GLU A 51 3.78 -16.36 -1.31
C GLU A 51 2.71 -17.31 -1.87
N ASP A 52 1.99 -18.03 -1.01
CA ASP A 52 0.92 -18.94 -1.43
C ASP A 52 -0.32 -18.17 -1.92
N ILE A 53 -0.46 -16.88 -1.57
CA ILE A 53 -1.61 -16.04 -1.90
C ILE A 53 -1.82 -15.95 -3.42
N GLU A 54 -0.75 -15.68 -4.17
CA GLU A 54 -0.83 -15.60 -5.63
C GLU A 54 -1.31 -16.92 -6.25
N THR A 55 -0.74 -18.05 -5.80
CA THR A 55 -1.09 -19.36 -6.28
C THR A 55 -2.55 -19.71 -5.96
N ALA A 56 -3.01 -19.37 -4.75
CA ALA A 56 -4.40 -19.59 -4.34
C ALA A 56 -5.38 -18.79 -5.21
N ILE A 57 -5.08 -17.51 -5.51
CA ILE A 57 -5.92 -16.67 -6.36
C ILE A 57 -5.99 -17.23 -7.79
N ARG A 58 -4.83 -17.55 -8.40
CA ARG A 58 -4.79 -18.16 -9.75
C ARG A 58 -5.57 -19.48 -9.82
N THR A 59 -5.44 -20.33 -8.81
CA THR A 59 -6.13 -21.62 -8.75
C THR A 59 -7.64 -21.46 -8.60
N ALA A 60 -8.10 -20.40 -7.95
CA ALA A 60 -9.51 -20.09 -7.76
C ALA A 60 -10.14 -19.36 -8.96
N ALA A 61 -9.35 -18.88 -9.91
CA ALA A 61 -9.85 -18.18 -11.10
C ALA A 61 -10.89 -19.05 -11.85
N GLY A 62 -12.02 -18.42 -12.22
CA GLY A 62 -13.14 -19.09 -12.86
C GLY A 62 -14.00 -19.97 -11.93
N LYS A 63 -13.62 -20.11 -10.65
CA LYS A 63 -14.37 -20.91 -9.65
C LYS A 63 -15.02 -20.04 -8.57
N VAL A 64 -14.59 -18.80 -8.43
CA VAL A 64 -15.08 -17.81 -7.45
C VAL A 64 -15.39 -16.47 -8.14
N ASP A 65 -16.22 -15.67 -7.50
CA ASP A 65 -16.65 -14.36 -8.00
C ASP A 65 -15.77 -13.23 -7.45
N ALA A 66 -15.09 -13.48 -6.34
CA ALA A 66 -14.25 -12.50 -5.65
C ALA A 66 -13.22 -13.16 -4.74
N VAL A 67 -12.18 -12.38 -4.41
CA VAL A 67 -11.18 -12.70 -3.38
C VAL A 67 -11.41 -11.78 -2.18
N LEU A 68 -11.47 -12.33 -0.99
CA LEU A 68 -11.54 -11.60 0.26
C LEU A 68 -10.26 -11.81 1.06
N LEU A 69 -9.46 -10.76 1.20
CA LEU A 69 -8.20 -10.77 1.93
C LEU A 69 -8.34 -10.10 3.29
N GLY A 70 -8.11 -10.85 4.35
CA GLY A 70 -7.99 -10.35 5.71
C GLY A 70 -6.54 -10.28 6.15
N GLY A 71 -6.02 -9.06 6.27
CA GLY A 71 -4.62 -8.83 6.65
C GLY A 71 -4.24 -7.36 6.68
N GLY A 72 -2.95 -7.08 6.76
CA GLY A 72 -2.37 -5.75 6.56
C GLY A 72 -1.83 -5.59 5.15
N ASP A 73 -1.22 -4.42 4.87
CA ASP A 73 -0.70 -4.05 3.55
C ASP A 73 0.27 -5.09 2.98
N GLY A 74 1.17 -5.65 3.80
CA GLY A 74 2.08 -6.73 3.37
C GLY A 74 1.36 -8.02 2.95
N THR A 75 0.19 -8.36 3.51
CA THR A 75 -0.61 -9.50 3.05
C THR A 75 -1.26 -9.21 1.71
N ILE A 76 -1.73 -7.95 1.53
CA ILE A 76 -2.44 -7.52 0.33
C ILE A 76 -1.48 -7.38 -0.85
N SER A 77 -0.25 -6.91 -0.63
CA SER A 77 0.75 -6.72 -1.68
C SER A 77 1.05 -8.00 -2.47
N HIS A 78 1.04 -9.16 -1.80
CA HIS A 78 1.23 -10.47 -2.45
C HIS A 78 0.08 -10.89 -3.39
N ALA A 79 -1.05 -10.20 -3.37
CA ALA A 79 -2.16 -10.51 -4.27
C ALA A 79 -2.10 -9.76 -5.61
N GLY A 80 -1.35 -8.68 -5.67
CA GLY A 80 -1.39 -7.71 -6.76
C GLY A 80 -1.28 -8.33 -8.15
N LEU A 81 -0.25 -9.14 -8.38
CA LEU A 81 -0.01 -9.75 -9.70
C LEU A 81 -1.14 -10.71 -10.10
N ALA A 82 -1.55 -11.59 -9.19
CA ALA A 82 -2.60 -12.57 -9.48
C ALA A 82 -3.98 -11.88 -9.69
N LEU A 83 -4.26 -10.79 -8.99
CA LEU A 83 -5.49 -10.00 -9.20
C LEU A 83 -5.49 -9.33 -10.58
N MET A 84 -4.35 -8.77 -11.02
CA MET A 84 -4.21 -8.22 -12.37
C MET A 84 -4.45 -9.27 -13.46
N GLU A 85 -3.87 -10.46 -13.29
CA GLU A 85 -3.96 -11.55 -14.26
C GLU A 85 -5.36 -12.18 -14.33
N THR A 86 -6.02 -12.34 -13.19
CA THR A 86 -7.30 -13.04 -13.09
C THR A 86 -8.51 -12.13 -13.25
N GLY A 87 -8.35 -10.82 -12.99
CA GLY A 87 -9.44 -9.85 -12.96
C GLY A 87 -10.43 -10.06 -11.82
N LEU A 88 -10.13 -10.93 -10.84
CA LEU A 88 -11.00 -11.18 -9.69
C LEU A 88 -11.10 -9.93 -8.81
N PRO A 89 -12.30 -9.49 -8.45
CA PRO A 89 -12.49 -8.37 -7.52
C PRO A 89 -11.93 -8.67 -6.14
N LEU A 90 -11.26 -7.67 -5.53
CA LEU A 90 -10.67 -7.75 -4.21
C LEU A 90 -11.57 -7.09 -3.16
N GLY A 91 -11.95 -7.83 -2.13
CA GLY A 91 -12.44 -7.32 -0.85
C GLY A 91 -11.32 -7.28 0.19
N VAL A 92 -11.21 -6.19 0.92
CA VAL A 92 -10.18 -6.00 1.94
C VAL A 92 -10.81 -5.95 3.33
N LEU A 93 -10.31 -6.81 4.24
CA LEU A 93 -10.59 -6.75 5.67
C LEU A 93 -9.34 -6.21 6.39
N PRO A 94 -9.39 -5.00 6.96
CA PRO A 94 -8.22 -4.34 7.56
C PRO A 94 -7.87 -4.96 8.91
N LEU A 95 -6.97 -5.94 8.93
CA LEU A 95 -6.50 -6.62 10.13
C LEU A 95 -5.05 -6.27 10.51
N GLY A 96 -4.42 -5.40 9.75
CA GLY A 96 -3.06 -4.91 9.98
C GLY A 96 -2.99 -3.73 10.95
N THR A 97 -1.82 -3.12 11.04
CA THR A 97 -1.58 -1.93 11.88
C THR A 97 -1.73 -0.63 11.08
N ALA A 98 -1.22 -0.56 9.85
CA ALA A 98 -1.25 0.62 9.01
C ALA A 98 -2.52 0.65 8.14
N ASN A 99 -2.80 -0.43 7.43
CA ASN A 99 -3.96 -0.61 6.54
C ASN A 99 -4.10 0.56 5.55
N ASP A 100 -2.98 0.96 4.94
CA ASP A 100 -2.90 2.15 4.10
C ASP A 100 -3.78 2.02 2.84
N LEU A 101 -3.87 0.81 2.24
CA LEU A 101 -4.79 0.58 1.14
C LEU A 101 -6.25 0.71 1.58
N ALA A 102 -6.64 0.10 2.71
CA ALA A 102 -8.01 0.20 3.21
C ALA A 102 -8.39 1.66 3.50
N ARG A 103 -7.47 2.43 4.06
CA ARG A 103 -7.62 3.88 4.31
C ARG A 103 -7.77 4.65 3.00
N THR A 104 -6.95 4.35 1.98
CA THR A 104 -7.05 4.96 0.63
C THR A 104 -8.41 4.68 -0.01
N LEU A 105 -8.95 3.47 0.19
CA LEU A 105 -10.27 3.08 -0.33
C LEU A 105 -11.45 3.61 0.51
N GLY A 106 -11.21 4.25 1.65
CA GLY A 106 -12.25 4.73 2.57
C GLY A 106 -12.96 3.59 3.30
N LEU A 107 -12.33 2.43 3.44
CA LEU A 107 -12.92 1.28 4.14
C LEU A 107 -12.95 1.50 5.65
N PRO A 108 -14.02 1.05 6.33
CA PRO A 108 -14.08 1.08 7.78
C PRO A 108 -12.96 0.23 8.42
N GLU A 109 -12.43 0.69 9.58
CA GLU A 109 -11.40 -0.05 10.31
C GLU A 109 -11.92 -1.34 10.98
N ALA A 110 -13.23 -1.39 11.28
CA ALA A 110 -13.87 -2.56 11.86
C ALA A 110 -14.10 -3.63 10.75
N PRO A 111 -13.57 -4.86 10.92
CA PRO A 111 -13.71 -5.92 9.91
C PRO A 111 -15.16 -6.25 9.57
N GLU A 112 -16.06 -6.14 10.54
CA GLU A 112 -17.50 -6.35 10.39
C GLU A 112 -18.10 -5.35 9.38
N ALA A 113 -17.80 -4.07 9.56
CA ALA A 113 -18.28 -3.00 8.70
C ALA A 113 -17.62 -3.04 7.31
N ALA A 114 -16.34 -3.46 7.23
CA ALA A 114 -15.67 -3.69 5.96
C ALA A 114 -16.32 -4.85 5.17
N LEU A 115 -16.78 -5.89 5.85
CA LEU A 115 -17.52 -6.98 5.23
C LEU A 115 -18.88 -6.50 4.69
N ASP A 116 -19.57 -5.58 5.37
CA ASP A 116 -20.82 -4.99 4.88
C ASP A 116 -20.63 -4.24 3.56
N VAL A 117 -19.50 -3.54 3.40
CA VAL A 117 -19.12 -2.88 2.13
C VAL A 117 -19.00 -3.90 1.01
N ILE A 118 -18.40 -5.07 1.28
CA ILE A 118 -18.22 -6.12 0.27
C ILE A 118 -19.57 -6.74 -0.09
N LEU A 119 -20.42 -7.04 0.89
CA LEU A 119 -21.75 -7.58 0.68
C LEU A 119 -22.69 -6.60 -0.04
N ALA A 120 -22.46 -5.29 0.09
CA ALA A 120 -23.19 -4.27 -0.69
C ALA A 120 -22.84 -4.32 -2.20
N GLY A 121 -21.76 -5.00 -2.61
CA GLY A 121 -21.44 -5.32 -4.00
C GLY A 121 -20.91 -4.15 -4.83
N ARG A 122 -20.70 -2.95 -4.25
CA ARG A 122 -20.21 -1.79 -5.00
C ARG A 122 -18.71 -1.93 -5.27
N ARG A 123 -18.32 -1.71 -6.52
CA ARG A 123 -16.94 -1.92 -6.98
C ARG A 123 -16.39 -0.68 -7.67
N ARG A 124 -15.07 -0.53 -7.61
CA ARG A 124 -14.29 0.49 -8.33
C ARG A 124 -13.04 -0.15 -8.90
N LYS A 125 -12.62 0.28 -10.08
CA LYS A 125 -11.30 -0.05 -10.60
C LYS A 125 -10.28 0.93 -10.04
N ILE A 126 -9.13 0.41 -9.67
CA ILE A 126 -7.98 1.16 -9.19
C ILE A 126 -6.75 0.84 -10.03
N ASP A 127 -5.82 1.78 -10.02
CA ASP A 127 -4.52 1.59 -10.62
C ASP A 127 -3.62 0.76 -9.70
N LEU A 128 -2.55 0.20 -10.27
CA LEU A 128 -1.52 -0.51 -9.56
C LEU A 128 -0.15 -0.04 -10.06
N GLY A 129 0.75 0.28 -9.13
CA GLY A 129 2.14 0.54 -9.48
C GLY A 129 2.93 -0.76 -9.66
N SER A 130 4.03 -0.72 -10.42
CA SER A 130 5.00 -1.82 -10.44
C SER A 130 6.44 -1.32 -10.45
N VAL A 131 7.34 -2.06 -9.82
CA VAL A 131 8.79 -1.86 -9.89
C VAL A 131 9.40 -3.06 -10.58
N ASN A 132 10.00 -2.87 -11.75
CA ASN A 132 10.54 -3.96 -12.58
C ASN A 132 9.54 -5.12 -12.75
N GLY A 133 8.23 -4.80 -12.94
CA GLY A 133 7.15 -5.76 -13.10
C GLY A 133 6.57 -6.35 -11.80
N LYS A 134 7.16 -6.08 -10.64
CA LYS A 134 6.59 -6.47 -9.33
C LYS A 134 5.59 -5.42 -8.87
N PRO A 135 4.31 -5.76 -8.67
CA PRO A 135 3.27 -4.78 -8.34
C PRO A 135 3.36 -4.27 -6.91
N PHE A 136 2.80 -3.07 -6.68
CA PHE A 136 2.55 -2.48 -5.38
C PHE A 136 1.26 -1.65 -5.41
N PHE A 137 0.55 -1.58 -4.28
CA PHE A 137 -0.69 -0.82 -4.15
C PHE A 137 -0.47 0.62 -3.72
N ASN A 138 0.42 0.85 -2.75
CA ASN A 138 0.56 2.14 -2.10
C ASN A 138 1.81 2.90 -2.55
N VAL A 139 3.02 2.41 -2.23
CA VAL A 139 4.26 3.13 -2.47
C VAL A 139 5.45 2.23 -2.72
N ALA A 140 6.30 2.61 -3.68
CA ALA A 140 7.66 2.13 -3.82
C ALA A 140 8.64 3.20 -3.34
N SER A 141 9.69 2.83 -2.61
CA SER A 141 10.62 3.79 -2.02
C SER A 141 12.04 3.24 -1.88
N LEU A 142 13.02 4.16 -1.89
CA LEU A 142 14.44 3.85 -1.66
C LEU A 142 15.12 4.94 -0.83
N GLY A 143 16.16 4.57 -0.09
CA GLY A 143 16.84 5.44 0.86
C GLY A 143 16.29 5.28 2.27
N LEU A 144 16.02 6.39 2.98
CA LEU A 144 15.66 6.40 4.41
C LEU A 144 14.56 5.39 4.80
N SER A 145 13.49 5.30 4.02
CA SER A 145 12.39 4.38 4.32
C SER A 145 12.77 2.91 4.15
N SER A 146 13.60 2.57 3.15
CA SER A 146 14.09 1.21 2.98
C SER A 146 15.15 0.84 4.02
N ASP A 147 15.97 1.80 4.47
CA ASP A 147 16.92 1.61 5.57
C ASP A 147 16.16 1.39 6.89
N LEU A 148 15.08 2.13 7.15
CA LEU A 148 14.19 1.92 8.30
C LEU A 148 13.51 0.54 8.25
N ALA A 149 13.00 0.12 7.10
CA ALA A 149 12.41 -1.21 6.93
C ALA A 149 13.41 -2.33 7.27
N ARG A 150 14.66 -2.18 6.84
CA ARG A 150 15.76 -3.11 7.15
C ARG A 150 16.09 -3.15 8.64
N GLU A 151 16.19 -2.00 9.31
CA GLU A 151 16.46 -1.92 10.75
C GLU A 151 15.31 -2.54 11.58
N LEU A 152 14.06 -2.37 11.14
CA LEU A 152 12.88 -2.96 11.79
C LEU A 152 12.77 -4.47 11.59
N SER A 153 13.23 -5.01 10.46
CA SER A 153 13.26 -6.46 10.19
C SER A 153 14.28 -7.19 11.05
N SER A 154 15.30 -6.50 11.56
CA SER A 154 16.43 -7.05 12.34
C SER A 154 16.10 -7.48 13.79
N GLY A 155 14.82 -7.62 14.15
CA GLY A 155 14.36 -8.19 15.44
C GLY A 155 14.18 -7.21 16.59
N LEU A 156 14.51 -5.92 16.43
CA LEU A 156 14.29 -4.88 17.47
C LEU A 156 12.80 -4.72 17.82
N LYS A 157 11.91 -4.88 16.83
CA LYS A 157 10.46 -4.76 17.00
C LYS A 157 9.89 -5.78 18.02
N LYS A 158 10.42 -6.99 18.07
CA LYS A 158 9.94 -8.05 18.98
C LYS A 158 10.26 -7.78 20.44
N ARG A 159 11.30 -7.00 20.74
CA ARG A 159 11.86 -6.86 22.09
C ARG A 159 11.42 -5.59 22.82
N TRP A 160 11.12 -4.47 22.11
CA TRP A 160 10.96 -3.14 22.71
C TRP A 160 9.70 -2.38 22.24
N GLY A 161 8.79 -3.00 21.48
CA GLY A 161 7.52 -2.39 21.06
C GLY A 161 7.65 -1.00 20.43
N ARG A 162 6.85 -0.02 20.89
CA ARG A 162 6.85 1.36 20.36
C ARG A 162 8.19 2.08 20.55
N LEU A 163 8.91 1.80 21.64
CA LEU A 163 10.24 2.37 21.90
C LEU A 163 11.30 1.82 20.95
N GLY A 164 11.22 0.53 20.59
CA GLY A 164 12.09 -0.08 19.59
C GLY A 164 11.91 0.54 18.21
N TYR A 165 10.67 0.87 17.83
CA TYR A 165 10.38 1.59 16.60
C TYR A 165 10.99 2.99 16.59
N ALA A 166 10.81 3.77 17.66
CA ALA A 166 11.37 5.10 17.79
C ALA A 166 12.91 5.11 17.74
N MET A 167 13.55 4.13 18.40
CA MET A 167 15.01 3.96 18.36
C MET A 167 15.51 3.56 16.97
N ALA A 168 14.80 2.67 16.26
CA ALA A 168 15.16 2.28 14.90
C ALA A 168 15.02 3.45 13.94
N ALA A 169 13.95 4.25 14.06
CA ALA A 169 13.73 5.45 13.26
C ALA A 169 14.83 6.49 13.52
N LEU A 170 15.18 6.74 14.78
CA LEU A 170 16.26 7.66 15.14
C LEU A 170 17.60 7.20 14.59
N ARG A 171 17.90 5.90 14.69
CA ARG A 171 19.12 5.31 14.15
C ARG A 171 19.19 5.39 12.62
N ALA A 172 18.10 5.09 11.93
CA ALA A 172 18.01 5.23 10.49
C ALA A 172 18.23 6.68 10.06
N LEU A 173 17.64 7.63 10.80
CA LEU A 173 17.79 9.05 10.56
C LEU A 173 19.23 9.53 10.76
N TRP A 174 19.91 9.07 11.81
CA TRP A 174 21.30 9.43 12.11
C TRP A 174 22.31 8.84 11.12
N LYS A 175 21.98 7.68 10.54
CA LYS A 175 22.79 7.01 9.51
C LYS A 175 22.43 7.42 8.10
N ALA A 176 21.37 8.23 7.94
CA ALA A 176 20.86 8.61 6.64
C ALA A 176 21.90 9.49 5.89
N GLU A 177 22.47 8.93 4.85
CA GLU A 177 23.37 9.63 3.94
C GLU A 177 22.67 9.96 2.64
N ARG A 178 22.84 11.21 2.16
CA ARG A 178 22.36 11.58 0.85
C ARG A 178 23.12 10.82 -0.24
N PHE A 179 22.37 10.26 -1.17
CA PHE A 179 22.92 9.58 -2.34
C PHE A 179 22.58 10.32 -3.63
N SER A 180 23.41 10.12 -4.66
CA SER A 180 23.14 10.65 -5.99
C SER A 180 22.22 9.72 -6.74
N ALA A 181 21.14 10.27 -7.30
CA ALA A 181 20.19 9.58 -8.15
C ALA A 181 19.97 10.35 -9.46
N TRP A 182 19.56 9.62 -10.47
CA TRP A 182 19.06 10.13 -11.75
C TRP A 182 17.64 9.59 -11.90
N ILE A 183 16.70 10.52 -12.03
CA ILE A 183 15.27 10.24 -12.22
C ILE A 183 14.95 10.65 -13.65
N THR A 184 14.51 9.69 -14.46
CA THR A 184 14.11 9.92 -15.85
C THR A 184 12.60 9.80 -15.95
N GLU A 185 11.96 10.82 -16.52
CA GLU A 185 10.55 10.88 -16.89
C GLU A 185 10.48 11.26 -18.38
N GLY A 186 10.01 10.33 -19.21
CA GLY A 186 10.06 10.50 -20.68
C GLY A 186 11.48 10.76 -21.17
N GLU A 187 11.71 11.92 -21.82
CA GLU A 187 13.03 12.33 -22.34
C GLU A 187 13.85 13.15 -21.32
N THR A 188 13.26 13.51 -20.20
CA THR A 188 13.90 14.38 -19.19
C THR A 188 14.57 13.55 -18.11
N THR A 189 15.86 13.79 -17.86
CA THR A 189 16.61 13.18 -16.76
C THR A 189 17.04 14.25 -15.78
N THR A 190 16.56 14.18 -14.55
CA THR A 190 16.95 15.05 -13.44
C THR A 190 17.95 14.34 -12.56
N ARG A 191 19.07 15.00 -12.28
CA ARG A 191 20.05 14.53 -11.30
C ARG A 191 19.80 15.20 -9.96
N THR A 192 19.63 14.38 -8.93
CA THR A 192 19.42 14.86 -7.56
C THR A 192 20.40 14.27 -6.57
N LYS A 193 20.57 14.94 -5.42
CA LYS A 193 21.25 14.40 -4.23
C LYS A 193 20.24 14.35 -3.09
N THR A 194 19.71 13.18 -2.82
CA THR A 194 18.53 12.94 -2.00
C THR A 194 18.79 11.99 -0.82
N LEU A 195 17.96 12.08 0.23
CA LEU A 195 17.88 11.09 1.32
C LEU A 195 16.91 9.97 1.00
N GLN A 196 15.85 10.29 0.24
CA GLN A 196 14.76 9.34 -0.08
C GLN A 196 14.12 9.73 -1.39
N ILE A 197 13.79 8.72 -2.18
CA ILE A 197 12.84 8.83 -3.28
C ILE A 197 11.67 7.90 -2.95
N ALA A 198 10.44 8.39 -3.12
CA ALA A 198 9.25 7.58 -3.06
C ALA A 198 8.39 7.84 -4.28
N VAL A 199 7.75 6.79 -4.77
CA VAL A 199 6.83 6.81 -5.90
C VAL A 199 5.54 6.14 -5.43
N GLY A 200 4.49 6.95 -5.28
CA GLY A 200 3.19 6.52 -4.78
C GLY A 200 2.21 6.26 -5.92
N ASN A 201 1.39 5.24 -5.73
CA ASN A 201 0.20 4.95 -6.50
C ASN A 201 -1.07 5.21 -5.65
N GLY A 202 -0.98 4.89 -4.34
CA GLY A 202 -2.05 5.16 -3.37
C GLY A 202 -1.90 6.54 -2.70
N VAL A 203 -2.93 6.90 -1.95
CA VAL A 203 -2.97 8.18 -1.21
C VAL A 203 -2.09 8.13 0.03
N PHE A 204 -2.11 7.00 0.76
CA PHE A 204 -1.42 6.84 2.04
C PHE A 204 -0.34 5.77 1.99
N TYR A 205 0.69 5.95 2.83
CA TYR A 205 1.73 4.96 3.08
C TYR A 205 2.30 5.11 4.50
N GLY A 206 2.99 4.07 4.98
CA GLY A 206 3.71 4.12 6.26
C GLY A 206 2.85 4.42 7.49
N GLY A 207 1.55 4.08 7.44
CA GLY A 207 0.60 4.27 8.53
C GLY A 207 -0.09 5.65 8.53
N GLY A 208 -0.42 6.17 7.36
CA GLY A 208 -1.23 7.39 7.20
C GLY A 208 -0.46 8.64 6.78
N THR A 209 0.77 8.48 6.28
CA THR A 209 1.49 9.56 5.58
C THR A 209 0.93 9.67 4.16
N ARG A 210 0.69 10.88 3.66
CA ARG A 210 0.23 11.10 2.28
C ARG A 210 1.42 11.21 1.33
N VAL A 211 1.27 10.63 0.14
CA VAL A 211 2.28 10.74 -0.92
C VAL A 211 2.29 12.16 -1.51
N ALA A 212 1.11 12.68 -1.84
CA ALA A 212 0.87 14.04 -2.31
C ALA A 212 -0.50 14.51 -1.82
N ALA A 213 -0.74 15.83 -1.85
CA ALA A 213 -2.00 16.41 -1.37
C ALA A 213 -3.21 15.98 -2.21
N ASP A 214 -3.01 15.82 -3.51
CA ASP A 214 -4.00 15.48 -4.53
C ASP A 214 -3.86 14.06 -5.09
N ALA A 215 -3.03 13.20 -4.46
CA ALA A 215 -2.87 11.81 -4.87
C ALA A 215 -4.20 11.07 -4.87
N ALA A 216 -4.44 10.27 -5.93
CA ALA A 216 -5.60 9.42 -6.09
C ALA A 216 -5.20 8.08 -6.71
N ILE A 217 -5.80 6.99 -6.24
CA ILE A 217 -5.43 5.62 -6.63
C ILE A 217 -6.04 5.20 -7.99
N ASP A 218 -6.79 6.07 -8.66
CA ASP A 218 -7.53 5.80 -9.89
C ASP A 218 -7.43 6.92 -10.93
N ASP A 219 -6.33 7.70 -10.90
CA ASP A 219 -6.11 8.83 -11.81
C ASP A 219 -5.14 8.51 -12.96
N GLY A 220 -4.59 7.31 -12.98
CA GLY A 220 -3.68 6.81 -13.99
C GLY A 220 -2.27 7.39 -13.89
N HIS A 221 -1.87 7.88 -12.72
CA HIS A 221 -0.56 8.49 -12.50
C HIS A 221 0.12 7.94 -11.26
N LEU A 222 1.42 8.14 -11.22
CA LEU A 222 2.27 7.94 -10.04
C LEU A 222 2.78 9.31 -9.58
N ASP A 223 2.76 9.52 -8.27
CA ASP A 223 3.29 10.72 -7.63
C ASP A 223 4.67 10.42 -7.04
N LEU A 224 5.72 11.05 -7.59
CA LEU A 224 7.08 10.93 -7.11
C LEU A 224 7.43 12.11 -6.22
N TYR A 225 8.09 11.83 -5.10
CA TYR A 225 8.85 12.86 -4.38
C TYR A 225 10.28 12.42 -4.08
N SER A 226 11.20 13.38 -4.11
CA SER A 226 12.62 13.24 -3.74
C SER A 226 12.94 14.21 -2.61
N LEU A 227 13.43 13.70 -1.48
CA LEU A 227 13.73 14.47 -0.30
C LEU A 227 15.22 14.88 -0.29
N GLU A 228 15.51 16.14 -0.63
CA GLU A 228 16.86 16.62 -0.90
C GLU A 228 17.54 17.28 0.31
N THR A 229 16.85 17.35 1.45
CA THR A 229 17.44 17.91 2.67
C THR A 229 18.55 17.00 3.23
N GLY A 230 19.56 17.63 3.86
CA GLY A 230 20.55 16.92 4.67
C GLY A 230 20.43 17.29 6.15
N ASP A 231 19.44 18.11 6.49
CA ASP A 231 19.24 18.66 7.84
C ASP A 231 18.16 17.86 8.59
N VAL A 232 18.59 17.14 9.63
CA VAL A 232 17.72 16.30 10.46
C VAL A 232 16.66 17.14 11.20
N LEU A 233 16.97 18.37 11.58
CA LEU A 233 16.02 19.26 12.26
C LEU A 233 14.92 19.70 11.29
N LYS A 234 15.29 20.10 10.07
CA LYS A 234 14.32 20.39 9.00
C LYS A 234 13.44 19.19 8.71
N LEU A 235 14.01 17.99 8.62
CA LEU A 235 13.24 16.76 8.41
C LEU A 235 12.21 16.51 9.53
N ALA A 236 12.57 16.77 10.78
CA ALA A 236 11.65 16.68 11.91
C ALA A 236 10.50 17.69 11.81
N LEU A 237 10.76 18.91 11.36
CA LEU A 237 9.72 19.92 11.11
C LEU A 237 8.80 19.53 9.93
N MET A 238 9.37 18.94 8.89
CA MET A 238 8.62 18.47 7.72
C MET A 238 7.69 17.28 8.03
N LEU A 239 7.91 16.51 9.12
CA LEU A 239 7.07 15.36 9.48
C LEU A 239 5.56 15.70 9.58
N ARG A 240 5.22 16.94 9.96
CA ARG A 240 3.81 17.38 10.00
C ARG A 240 3.23 17.53 8.60
N THR A 241 3.99 18.05 7.65
CA THR A 241 3.54 18.28 6.27
C THR A 241 3.48 16.97 5.47
N PHE A 242 4.23 15.94 5.85
CA PHE A 242 4.08 14.59 5.30
C PHE A 242 2.73 13.94 5.64
N ARG A 243 2.11 14.30 6.76
CA ARG A 243 0.78 13.80 7.13
C ARG A 243 -0.34 14.44 6.31
N SER A 244 -0.22 15.72 5.95
CA SER A 244 -1.21 16.42 5.10
C SER A 244 -0.97 16.23 3.60
N GLY A 245 0.22 15.76 3.19
CA GLY A 245 0.64 15.69 1.79
C GLY A 245 1.19 17.00 1.24
N GLU A 246 1.33 18.04 2.08
CA GLU A 246 1.79 19.38 1.69
C GLU A 246 3.32 19.51 1.69
N HIS A 247 4.05 18.43 1.83
CA HIS A 247 5.51 18.42 1.82
C HIS A 247 6.12 18.90 0.50
N GLY A 248 5.41 18.83 -0.62
CA GLY A 248 5.84 19.38 -1.90
C GLY A 248 6.00 20.92 -1.91
N ALA A 249 5.48 21.63 -0.90
CA ALA A 249 5.69 23.07 -0.75
C ALA A 249 7.09 23.45 -0.24
N TRP A 250 7.89 22.48 0.20
CA TRP A 250 9.25 22.72 0.66
C TRP A 250 10.23 22.72 -0.52
N HIS A 251 11.14 23.69 -0.56
CA HIS A 251 12.18 23.76 -1.59
C HIS A 251 13.12 22.54 -1.63
N GLU A 252 13.22 21.82 -0.52
CA GLU A 252 14.00 20.60 -0.37
C GLU A 252 13.27 19.33 -0.82
N VAL A 253 12.08 19.48 -1.37
CA VAL A 253 11.29 18.38 -1.93
C VAL A 253 11.06 18.62 -3.41
N HIS A 254 11.66 17.78 -4.23
CA HIS A 254 11.33 17.73 -5.65
C HIS A 254 10.19 16.76 -5.86
N THR A 255 9.12 17.19 -6.55
CA THR A 255 7.98 16.39 -6.89
C THR A 255 7.82 16.25 -8.40
N ALA A 256 7.36 15.10 -8.87
CA ALA A 256 7.00 14.84 -10.26
C ALA A 256 5.76 13.95 -10.31
N ARG A 257 4.98 14.05 -11.36
CA ARG A 257 3.79 13.24 -11.59
C ARG A 257 3.81 12.70 -13.01
N GLY A 258 3.81 11.37 -13.14
CA GLY A 258 3.95 10.72 -14.44
C GLY A 258 3.38 9.32 -14.45
N THR A 259 3.49 8.64 -15.61
CA THR A 259 3.03 7.25 -15.77
C THR A 259 4.18 6.25 -15.63
N GLU A 260 5.40 6.71 -15.77
CA GLU A 260 6.60 5.89 -15.72
C GLU A 260 7.80 6.73 -15.24
N PHE A 261 8.62 6.15 -14.39
CA PHE A 261 9.89 6.71 -13.92
C PHE A 261 10.99 5.66 -13.99
N GLU A 262 12.15 6.04 -14.55
CA GLU A 262 13.37 5.25 -14.37
C GLU A 262 14.23 5.89 -13.28
N ILE A 263 14.68 5.09 -12.33
CA ILE A 263 15.51 5.57 -11.21
C ILE A 263 16.82 4.80 -11.20
N ARG A 264 17.92 5.53 -11.36
CA ARG A 264 19.29 5.01 -11.26
C ARG A 264 20.03 5.68 -10.13
N THR A 265 20.91 4.96 -9.46
CA THR A 265 21.74 5.47 -8.38
C THR A 265 23.21 5.14 -8.64
N ARG A 266 24.13 5.91 -8.05
CA ARG A 266 25.56 5.70 -8.25
C ARG A 266 26.05 4.33 -7.76
N ARG A 267 25.45 3.82 -6.66
CA ARG A 267 25.64 2.48 -6.12
C ARG A 267 24.25 1.86 -5.97
N PRO A 268 24.07 0.56 -6.20
CA PRO A 268 22.79 -0.08 -5.99
C PRO A 268 22.19 0.26 -4.63
N LYS A 269 20.91 0.59 -4.61
CA LYS A 269 20.13 0.92 -3.41
C LYS A 269 18.94 -0.02 -3.35
N PRO A 270 18.65 -0.64 -2.19
CA PRO A 270 17.48 -1.47 -2.03
C PRO A 270 16.20 -0.65 -2.22
N VAL A 271 15.24 -1.25 -2.89
CA VAL A 271 13.92 -0.69 -3.15
C VAL A 271 12.90 -1.48 -2.37
N ASN A 272 12.13 -0.75 -1.57
CA ASN A 272 11.00 -1.25 -0.80
C ASN A 272 9.71 -0.95 -1.56
N ALA A 273 8.78 -1.91 -1.61
CA ALA A 273 7.43 -1.72 -2.09
C ALA A 273 6.44 -2.27 -1.06
N ASP A 274 5.47 -1.46 -0.64
CA ASP A 274 4.45 -1.77 0.39
C ASP A 274 5.01 -2.43 1.67
N GLY A 275 6.23 -2.03 2.06
CA GLY A 275 6.90 -2.53 3.26
C GLY A 275 7.88 -3.68 3.05
N GLU A 276 8.02 -4.21 1.84
CA GLU A 276 8.91 -5.31 1.49
C GLU A 276 10.07 -4.88 0.60
N LEU A 277 11.26 -5.41 0.85
CA LEU A 277 12.43 -5.21 -0.02
C LEU A 277 12.32 -6.14 -1.22
N ILE A 278 12.06 -5.59 -2.41
CA ILE A 278 11.74 -6.38 -3.60
C ILE A 278 12.87 -6.44 -4.64
N THR A 279 13.75 -5.44 -4.69
CA THR A 279 14.84 -5.35 -5.67
C THR A 279 15.84 -4.26 -5.26
N GLU A 280 16.79 -3.97 -6.14
CA GLU A 280 17.74 -2.84 -6.03
C GLU A 280 17.73 -2.02 -7.31
N THR A 281 18.15 -0.74 -7.20
CA THR A 281 18.36 0.13 -8.38
C THR A 281 19.44 -0.42 -9.32
N PRO A 282 19.31 -0.22 -10.66
CA PRO A 282 18.32 0.60 -11.36
C PRO A 282 16.95 -0.04 -11.44
N VAL A 283 15.90 0.79 -11.42
CA VAL A 283 14.51 0.33 -11.50
C VAL A 283 13.70 1.17 -12.46
N ALA A 284 12.72 0.52 -13.13
CA ALA A 284 11.62 1.16 -13.84
C ALA A 284 10.35 1.01 -12.98
N VAL A 285 9.70 2.14 -12.71
CA VAL A 285 8.44 2.20 -11.96
C VAL A 285 7.36 2.64 -12.92
N LYS A 286 6.28 1.85 -13.05
CA LYS A 286 5.19 2.09 -14.02
C LYS A 286 3.83 1.99 -13.37
N VAL A 287 2.85 2.76 -13.86
CA VAL A 287 1.43 2.60 -13.51
C VAL A 287 0.74 1.63 -14.48
N HIS A 288 -0.10 0.77 -13.92
CA HIS A 288 -1.05 -0.06 -14.66
C HIS A 288 -2.46 0.46 -14.37
N ARG A 289 -3.05 1.13 -15.34
CA ARG A 289 -4.35 1.78 -15.19
C ARG A 289 -5.47 0.78 -15.04
N GLU A 290 -6.42 1.06 -14.13
CA GLU A 290 -7.61 0.23 -13.90
C GLU A 290 -7.29 -1.26 -13.71
N ALA A 291 -6.13 -1.56 -13.12
CA ALA A 291 -5.55 -2.90 -13.09
C ALA A 291 -6.25 -3.86 -12.14
N VAL A 292 -6.86 -3.34 -11.07
CA VAL A 292 -7.53 -4.16 -10.05
C VAL A 292 -8.91 -3.60 -9.75
N THR A 293 -9.92 -4.48 -9.70
CA THR A 293 -11.26 -4.14 -9.22
C THR A 293 -11.33 -4.36 -7.71
N VAL A 294 -11.81 -3.37 -6.95
CA VAL A 294 -11.94 -3.43 -5.48
C VAL A 294 -13.35 -3.11 -5.02
N TYR A 295 -13.76 -3.69 -3.88
CA TYR A 295 -14.98 -3.28 -3.21
C TYR A 295 -14.76 -1.98 -2.43
N VAL A 296 -15.70 -1.04 -2.54
CA VAL A 296 -15.63 0.29 -1.91
C VAL A 296 -16.96 0.67 -1.26
N PRO A 297 -16.96 1.53 -0.22
CA PRO A 297 -18.19 2.03 0.38
C PRO A 297 -19.02 2.84 -0.61
N GLY A 298 -20.29 3.03 -0.28
CA GLY A 298 -21.22 3.90 -1.02
C GLY A 298 -20.81 5.36 -0.96
N ASP A 299 -21.43 6.19 -1.80
CA ASP A 299 -21.05 7.56 -2.10
C ASP A 299 -20.28 8.34 -1.03
N GLY A 300 -19.12 8.85 -1.42
CA GLY A 300 -18.63 10.16 -1.02
C GLY A 300 -17.95 10.31 0.33
N THR A 301 -17.58 9.26 1.04
CA THR A 301 -16.58 9.44 2.09
C THR A 301 -15.21 9.58 1.45
N LYS A 302 -14.84 10.83 1.07
CA LYS A 302 -13.43 11.19 1.04
C LYS A 302 -12.83 10.73 2.36
N PRO A 303 -11.62 10.13 2.36
CA PRO A 303 -10.97 9.74 3.60
C PRO A 303 -10.97 10.93 4.55
N GLU A 304 -11.65 10.79 5.70
CA GLU A 304 -11.70 11.86 6.69
C GLU A 304 -10.28 12.23 7.08
N ASN A 305 -9.96 13.51 6.97
CA ASN A 305 -8.75 14.06 7.55
C ASN A 305 -8.81 13.78 9.05
N GLY A 306 -8.01 12.83 9.52
CA GLY A 306 -7.96 12.45 10.93
C GLY A 306 -7.57 13.64 11.81
N THR A 307 -8.56 14.43 12.19
CA THR A 307 -8.52 15.32 13.33
C THR A 307 -8.87 14.49 14.56
N SER A 308 -7.87 13.77 15.10
CA SER A 308 -7.96 13.31 16.48
C SER A 308 -7.94 14.53 17.38
N GLY A 309 -9.14 14.97 17.81
CA GLY A 309 -9.29 15.88 18.92
C GLY A 309 -8.67 15.26 20.15
N GLY A 310 -7.54 15.81 20.60
CA GLY A 310 -7.01 15.57 21.93
C GLY A 310 -7.70 16.55 22.87
N THR A 311 -8.42 16.04 23.82
CA THR A 311 -8.65 16.65 25.13
C THR A 311 -7.82 15.92 26.14
#